data_b382cdbf4f94a3022e1012125ec09af3
#
_entry.id   b382cdbf4f94a3022e1012125ec09af3
#
_cell.length_a   1.000
_cell.length_b   1.000
_cell.length_c   1.000
_cell.angle_alpha   90.00
_cell.angle_beta   90.00
_cell.angle_gamma   90.00
#
_symmetry.space_group_name_H-M   'P 1'
#
loop_
_entity.id
_entity.type
_entity.pdbx_description
1 polymer ?
#
loop_
_entity_poly.entity_id
_entity_poly.type
_entity_poly.pdbx_seq_one_letter_code
_entity_poly.pdbx_strand_id
1 'polypeptide(L)'
;MMKFYISIIFIALAALCVVRFIFVSEAMWLPLGLSIAVGGLLLAISAIDYATQEIPDYFHLMMIPLAIAAIWVFPDVGMWPRVVGFFIISIPMWGLAMVVNGAFGGGDIKLMAVCGFLLGWQGILVAFFIAILLGGGWGILLLATGRGKKGQQIAFGPALCTGIFASLLWGADMVAWYRNFLLLS
;
A
#
# COMPACT_ATOMS: atom_id res chain seq x y z
N MET A 1 16.94 12.27 -8.89
CA MET A 1 16.26 11.44 -9.89
C MET A 1 15.12 10.60 -9.29
N MET A 2 15.30 9.88 -8.20
CA MET A 2 14.25 9.01 -7.61
C MET A 2 12.99 9.76 -7.15
N LYS A 3 13.10 10.98 -6.58
CA LYS A 3 11.92 11.82 -6.25
C LYS A 3 11.02 12.06 -7.47
N PHE A 4 11.61 12.25 -8.63
CA PHE A 4 10.91 12.48 -9.89
C PHE A 4 10.16 11.23 -10.36
N TYR A 5 10.77 10.03 -10.25
CA TYR A 5 10.12 8.77 -10.61
C TYR A 5 8.96 8.41 -9.68
N ILE A 6 9.11 8.61 -8.37
CA ILE A 6 8.04 8.38 -7.40
C ILE A 6 6.84 9.29 -7.70
N SER A 7 7.09 10.58 -7.94
CA SER A 7 6.04 11.53 -8.32
C SER A 7 5.36 11.15 -9.64
N ILE A 8 6.11 10.70 -10.65
CA ILE A 8 5.55 10.24 -11.93
C ILE A 8 4.68 9.00 -11.75
N ILE A 9 5.16 8.00 -10.99
CA ILE A 9 4.39 6.78 -10.72
C ILE A 9 3.06 7.13 -10.03
N PHE A 10 3.09 8.01 -9.04
CA PHE A 10 1.85 8.41 -8.36
C PHE A 10 0.93 9.28 -9.24
N ILE A 11 1.48 10.16 -10.05
CA ILE A 11 0.67 10.95 -11.02
C ILE A 11 0.04 10.00 -12.05
N ALA A 12 0.79 9.02 -12.55
CA ALA A 12 0.27 8.01 -13.46
C ALA A 12 -0.81 7.15 -12.80
N LEU A 13 -0.61 6.71 -11.54
CA LEU A 13 -1.62 5.97 -10.78
C LEU A 13 -2.85 6.83 -10.47
N ALA A 14 -2.69 8.11 -10.14
CA ALA A 14 -3.80 9.03 -9.93
C ALA A 14 -4.58 9.27 -11.23
N ALA A 15 -3.90 9.46 -12.36
CA ALA A 15 -4.52 9.59 -13.68
C ALA A 15 -5.29 8.32 -14.07
N LEU A 16 -4.71 7.14 -13.84
CA LEU A 16 -5.37 5.86 -14.03
C LEU A 16 -6.57 5.68 -13.11
N CYS A 17 -6.50 6.18 -11.85
CA CYS A 17 -7.62 6.21 -10.93
C CYS A 17 -8.79 7.00 -11.52
N VAL A 18 -8.52 8.22 -11.98
CA VAL A 18 -9.53 9.07 -12.61
C VAL A 18 -10.13 8.40 -13.84
N VAL A 19 -9.30 7.84 -14.72
CA VAL A 19 -9.76 7.12 -15.93
C VAL A 19 -10.63 5.92 -15.55
N ARG A 20 -10.21 5.08 -14.60
CA ARG A 20 -11.01 3.93 -14.13
C ARG A 20 -12.39 4.37 -13.63
N PHE A 21 -12.46 5.45 -12.87
CA PHE A 21 -13.72 5.92 -12.30
C PHE A 21 -14.62 6.67 -13.31
N ILE A 22 -14.06 7.29 -14.34
CA ILE A 22 -14.86 7.92 -15.42
C ILE A 22 -15.63 6.85 -16.23
N PHE A 23 -15.05 5.65 -16.41
CA PHE A 23 -15.64 4.60 -17.24
C PHE A 23 -16.60 3.65 -16.50
N VAL A 24 -16.76 3.76 -15.17
CA VAL A 24 -17.53 2.81 -14.32
C VAL A 24 -18.67 3.52 -13.58
N SER A 25 -19.74 3.94 -14.29
CA SER A 25 -21.09 4.32 -13.82
C SER A 25 -21.30 5.39 -12.69
N GLU A 26 -22.51 5.99 -12.72
CA GLU A 26 -22.94 7.20 -11.97
C GLU A 26 -22.97 7.12 -10.43
N ALA A 27 -22.82 5.96 -9.81
CA ALA A 27 -22.93 5.78 -8.35
C ALA A 27 -21.59 5.84 -7.58
N MET A 28 -20.48 6.32 -8.20
CA MET A 28 -19.12 6.08 -7.70
C MET A 28 -18.38 7.31 -7.13
N TRP A 29 -19.06 8.40 -6.83
CA TRP A 29 -18.40 9.59 -6.26
C TRP A 29 -17.78 9.34 -4.88
N LEU A 30 -18.43 8.49 -4.04
CA LEU A 30 -17.90 8.15 -2.70
C LEU A 30 -16.62 7.30 -2.77
N PRO A 31 -16.58 6.17 -3.52
CA PRO A 31 -15.36 5.42 -3.73
C PRO A 31 -14.22 6.23 -4.35
N LEU A 32 -14.53 7.09 -5.33
CA LEU A 32 -13.56 7.99 -5.94
C LEU A 32 -12.98 8.99 -4.92
N GLY A 33 -13.84 9.65 -4.16
CA GLY A 33 -13.45 10.63 -3.14
C GLY A 33 -12.55 9.98 -2.08
N LEU A 34 -12.92 8.80 -1.58
CA LEU A 34 -12.11 8.07 -0.61
C LEU A 34 -10.76 7.64 -1.21
N SER A 35 -10.76 7.14 -2.46
CA SER A 35 -9.51 6.72 -3.12
C SER A 35 -8.56 7.89 -3.37
N ILE A 36 -9.07 9.07 -3.71
CA ILE A 36 -8.27 10.30 -3.86
C ILE A 36 -7.71 10.73 -2.50
N ALA A 37 -8.52 10.71 -1.44
CA ALA A 37 -8.07 11.09 -0.10
C ALA A 37 -6.98 10.14 0.43
N VAL A 38 -7.18 8.83 0.31
CA VAL A 38 -6.18 7.82 0.66
C VAL A 38 -4.92 7.98 -0.19
N GLY A 39 -5.06 8.13 -1.51
CA GLY A 39 -3.94 8.32 -2.43
C GLY A 39 -3.12 9.56 -2.11
N GLY A 40 -3.77 10.70 -1.82
CA GLY A 40 -3.09 11.92 -1.40
C GLY A 40 -2.31 11.77 -0.10
N LEU A 41 -2.88 11.05 0.88
CA LEU A 41 -2.21 10.77 2.14
C LEU A 41 -1.02 9.82 1.95
N LEU A 42 -1.17 8.77 1.15
CA LEU A 42 -0.08 7.85 0.79
C LEU A 42 1.06 8.56 0.04
N LEU A 43 0.73 9.53 -0.83
CA LEU A 43 1.73 10.39 -1.48
C LEU A 43 2.54 11.18 -0.48
N ALA A 44 1.86 11.83 0.49
CA ALA A 44 2.53 12.60 1.52
C ALA A 44 3.43 11.71 2.39
N ILE A 45 2.93 10.54 2.81
CA ILE A 45 3.72 9.53 3.55
C ILE A 45 4.95 9.11 2.76
N SER A 46 4.77 8.75 1.49
CA SER A 46 5.88 8.33 0.61
C SER A 46 6.94 9.42 0.45
N ALA A 47 6.53 10.69 0.32
CA ALA A 47 7.46 11.81 0.18
C ALA A 47 8.27 12.06 1.48
N ILE A 48 7.63 11.94 2.64
CA ILE A 48 8.27 12.14 3.94
C ILE A 48 9.19 10.96 4.26
N ASP A 49 8.71 9.73 4.11
CA ASP A 49 9.52 8.52 4.33
C ASP A 49 10.78 8.52 3.43
N TYR A 50 10.64 8.94 2.19
CA TYR A 50 11.79 9.08 1.30
C TYR A 50 12.83 10.11 1.82
N ALA A 51 12.37 11.17 2.49
CA ALA A 51 13.24 12.24 2.98
C ALA A 51 13.85 11.96 4.36
N THR A 52 13.05 11.34 5.26
CA THR A 52 13.39 11.18 6.69
C THR A 52 13.62 9.73 7.09
N GLN A 53 13.16 8.77 6.28
CA GLN A 53 13.11 7.33 6.60
C GLN A 53 12.28 7.03 7.87
N GLU A 54 11.36 7.93 8.21
CA GLU A 54 10.44 7.79 9.32
C GLU A 54 9.05 8.24 8.88
N ILE A 55 8.02 7.50 9.28
CA ILE A 55 6.62 7.86 9.06
C ILE A 55 6.06 8.44 10.36
N PRO A 56 5.78 9.76 10.45
CA PRO A 56 5.21 10.37 11.63
C PRO A 56 3.83 9.80 11.99
N ASP A 57 3.57 9.61 13.28
CA ASP A 57 2.35 8.96 13.79
C ASP A 57 1.05 9.69 13.41
N TYR A 58 1.08 11.00 13.18
CA TYR A 58 -0.11 11.75 12.77
C TYR A 58 -0.67 11.31 11.42
N PHE A 59 0.15 10.76 10.51
CA PHE A 59 -0.36 10.19 9.26
C PHE A 59 -1.20 8.93 9.47
N HIS A 60 -0.79 8.07 10.41
CA HIS A 60 -1.58 6.90 10.78
C HIS A 60 -2.91 7.33 11.40
N LEU A 61 -2.88 8.37 12.25
CA LEU A 61 -4.09 8.92 12.85
C LEU A 61 -5.04 9.51 11.79
N MET A 62 -4.51 10.17 10.75
CA MET A 62 -5.31 10.66 9.63
C MET A 62 -5.84 9.53 8.72
N MET A 63 -5.15 8.40 8.64
CA MET A 63 -5.58 7.24 7.85
C MET A 63 -6.73 6.49 8.53
N ILE A 64 -6.81 6.47 9.88
CA ILE A 64 -7.86 5.75 10.61
C ILE A 64 -9.28 6.16 10.20
N PRO A 65 -9.67 7.46 10.17
CA PRO A 65 -11.02 7.83 9.75
C PRO A 65 -11.33 7.43 8.30
N LEU A 66 -10.34 7.43 7.40
CA LEU A 66 -10.51 6.95 6.04
C LEU A 66 -10.74 5.43 6.00
N ALA A 67 -10.01 4.68 6.84
CA ALA A 67 -10.20 3.24 6.98
C ALA A 67 -11.58 2.89 7.57
N ILE A 68 -12.08 3.70 8.51
CA ILE A 68 -13.44 3.56 9.05
C ILE A 68 -14.48 3.91 7.97
N ALA A 69 -14.31 5.01 7.24
CA ALA A 69 -15.21 5.40 6.15
C ALA A 69 -15.31 4.31 5.06
N ALA A 70 -14.24 3.56 4.83
CA ALA A 70 -14.22 2.45 3.89
C ALA A 70 -15.25 1.34 4.22
N ILE A 71 -15.74 1.24 5.46
CA ILE A 71 -16.78 0.28 5.85
C ILE A 71 -18.07 0.52 5.06
N TRP A 72 -18.43 1.80 4.89
CA TRP A 72 -19.64 2.19 4.16
C TRP A 72 -19.40 2.35 2.66
N VAL A 73 -18.20 2.74 2.27
CA VAL A 73 -17.84 2.99 0.86
C VAL A 73 -17.59 1.68 0.11
N PHE A 74 -17.00 0.68 0.77
CA PHE A 74 -16.72 -0.65 0.22
C PHE A 74 -17.41 -1.73 1.05
N PRO A 75 -18.75 -1.85 1.01
CA PRO A 75 -19.51 -2.82 1.83
C PRO A 75 -19.20 -4.28 1.47
N ASP A 76 -18.75 -4.54 0.24
CA ASP A 76 -18.35 -5.87 -0.24
C ASP A 76 -17.21 -6.48 0.57
N VAL A 77 -16.38 -5.62 1.17
CA VAL A 77 -15.34 -6.05 2.11
C VAL A 77 -15.95 -6.16 3.50
N GLY A 78 -16.39 -7.34 3.88
CA GLY A 78 -17.01 -7.60 5.18
C GLY A 78 -16.09 -7.24 6.37
N MET A 79 -16.68 -7.12 7.56
CA MET A 79 -15.93 -6.72 8.78
C MET A 79 -14.83 -7.74 9.15
N TRP A 80 -15.12 -9.04 9.03
CA TRP A 80 -14.14 -10.09 9.34
C TRP A 80 -12.88 -10.04 8.47
N PRO A 81 -12.98 -9.93 7.12
CA PRO A 81 -11.83 -9.67 6.26
C PRO A 81 -11.01 -8.44 6.65
N ARG A 82 -11.63 -7.38 7.16
CA ARG A 82 -10.95 -6.16 7.63
C ARG A 82 -10.13 -6.41 8.89
N VAL A 83 -10.75 -7.09 9.88
CA VAL A 83 -10.06 -7.44 11.12
C VAL A 83 -8.86 -8.36 10.84
N VAL A 84 -9.03 -9.38 10.02
CA VAL A 84 -7.93 -10.26 9.60
C VAL A 84 -6.87 -9.46 8.84
N GLY A 85 -7.28 -8.56 7.94
CA GLY A 85 -6.38 -7.69 7.18
C GLY A 85 -5.50 -6.81 8.07
N PHE A 86 -6.05 -6.29 9.17
CA PHE A 86 -5.28 -5.51 10.15
C PHE A 86 -4.08 -6.28 10.70
N PHE A 87 -4.21 -7.59 10.92
CA PHE A 87 -3.19 -8.39 11.60
C PHE A 87 -2.31 -9.22 10.67
N ILE A 88 -2.82 -9.65 9.50
CA ILE A 88 -2.18 -10.68 8.67
C ILE A 88 -0.78 -10.31 8.17
N ILE A 89 -0.52 -9.03 7.91
CA ILE A 89 0.80 -8.52 7.50
C ILE A 89 1.53 -7.85 8.65
N SER A 90 0.81 -7.08 9.48
CA SER A 90 1.44 -6.31 10.55
C SER A 90 2.09 -7.19 11.62
N ILE A 91 1.48 -8.35 11.99
CA ILE A 91 2.08 -9.28 12.95
C ILE A 91 3.38 -9.91 12.41
N PRO A 92 3.43 -10.51 11.20
CA PRO A 92 4.68 -11.01 10.64
C PRO A 92 5.76 -9.93 10.49
N MET A 93 5.41 -8.72 10.05
CA MET A 93 6.36 -7.61 9.96
C MET A 93 6.92 -7.22 11.32
N TRP A 94 6.05 -7.13 12.33
CA TRP A 94 6.47 -6.85 13.71
C TRP A 94 7.36 -7.95 14.27
N GLY A 95 7.01 -9.23 14.07
CA GLY A 95 7.82 -10.37 14.46
C GLY A 95 9.21 -10.36 13.81
N LEU A 96 9.26 -10.07 12.50
CA LEU A 96 10.53 -9.97 11.77
C LEU A 96 11.38 -8.78 12.25
N ALA A 97 10.76 -7.64 12.55
CA ALA A 97 11.46 -6.47 13.10
C ALA A 97 12.07 -6.72 14.47
N MET A 98 11.49 -7.64 15.28
CA MET A 98 12.06 -8.06 16.56
C MET A 98 13.29 -8.97 16.40
N VAL A 99 13.29 -9.82 15.37
CA VAL A 99 14.39 -10.78 15.13
C VAL A 99 15.52 -10.14 14.35
N VAL A 100 15.19 -9.28 13.39
CA VAL A 100 16.15 -8.63 12.51
C VAL A 100 16.07 -7.11 12.74
N ASN A 101 17.02 -6.58 13.50
CA ASN A 101 17.09 -5.14 13.77
C ASN A 101 17.13 -4.34 12.47
N GLY A 102 16.16 -3.42 12.32
CA GLY A 102 16.07 -2.55 11.15
C GLY A 102 15.43 -3.18 9.91
N ALA A 103 14.79 -4.36 10.01
CA ALA A 103 14.09 -4.99 8.89
C ALA A 103 12.91 -4.14 8.39
N PHE A 104 12.11 -3.59 9.30
CA PHE A 104 11.00 -2.70 9.01
C PHE A 104 10.92 -1.58 10.05
N GLY A 105 10.49 -0.39 9.61
CA GLY A 105 10.18 0.72 10.50
C GLY A 105 8.87 0.49 11.26
N GLY A 106 8.78 0.98 12.50
CA GLY A 106 7.53 0.92 13.27
C GLY A 106 6.36 1.62 12.57
N GLY A 107 6.67 2.67 11.78
CA GLY A 107 5.71 3.37 10.94
C GLY A 107 5.14 2.50 9.83
N ASP A 108 5.98 1.70 9.15
CA ASP A 108 5.55 0.78 8.09
C ASP A 108 4.57 -0.27 8.62
N ILE A 109 4.83 -0.81 9.82
CA ILE A 109 3.99 -1.81 10.47
C ILE A 109 2.61 -1.22 10.80
N LYS A 110 2.57 0.00 11.37
CA LYS A 110 1.32 0.71 11.68
C LYS A 110 0.55 1.04 10.40
N LEU A 111 1.24 1.47 9.34
CA LEU A 111 0.63 1.76 8.04
C LEU A 111 -0.04 0.51 7.46
N MET A 112 0.66 -0.64 7.46
CA MET A 112 0.12 -1.90 6.97
C MET A 112 -1.07 -2.39 7.79
N ALA A 113 -1.09 -2.15 9.11
CA ALA A 113 -2.22 -2.49 9.95
C ALA A 113 -3.46 -1.68 9.57
N VAL A 114 -3.36 -0.35 9.51
CA VAL A 114 -4.50 0.53 9.20
C VAL A 114 -4.99 0.32 7.77
N CYS A 115 -4.08 0.21 6.80
CA CYS A 115 -4.44 -0.08 5.41
C CYS A 115 -4.96 -1.50 5.23
N GLY A 116 -4.53 -2.45 6.05
CA GLY A 116 -5.08 -3.80 6.09
C GLY A 116 -6.55 -3.83 6.52
N PHE A 117 -6.92 -2.99 7.49
CA PHE A 117 -8.32 -2.79 7.85
C PHE A 117 -9.12 -2.12 6.71
N LEU A 118 -8.54 -1.18 6.00
CA LEU A 118 -9.16 -0.51 4.86
C LEU A 118 -9.44 -1.48 3.71
N LEU A 119 -8.45 -2.27 3.30
CA LEU A 119 -8.47 -3.12 2.11
C LEU A 119 -9.02 -4.53 2.37
N GLY A 120 -9.04 -4.98 3.63
CA GLY A 120 -9.25 -6.38 3.98
C GLY A 120 -8.03 -7.26 3.69
N TRP A 121 -8.08 -8.53 4.14
CA TRP A 121 -6.92 -9.43 4.10
C TRP A 121 -6.43 -9.75 2.68
N GLN A 122 -7.34 -9.90 1.72
CA GLN A 122 -6.96 -10.17 0.33
C GLN A 122 -6.26 -8.96 -0.31
N GLY A 123 -6.85 -7.77 -0.12
CA GLY A 123 -6.29 -6.54 -0.66
C GLY A 123 -4.91 -6.20 -0.07
N ILE A 124 -4.74 -6.38 1.25
CA ILE A 124 -3.44 -6.07 1.88
C ILE A 124 -2.34 -7.07 1.49
N LEU A 125 -2.69 -8.34 1.22
CA LEU A 125 -1.75 -9.31 0.68
C LEU A 125 -1.27 -8.91 -0.71
N VAL A 126 -2.18 -8.49 -1.60
CA VAL A 126 -1.84 -7.97 -2.93
C VAL A 126 -0.96 -6.73 -2.81
N ALA A 127 -1.32 -5.78 -1.92
CA ALA A 127 -0.54 -4.58 -1.67
C ALA A 127 0.89 -4.90 -1.23
N PHE A 128 1.04 -5.80 -0.27
CA PHE A 128 2.34 -6.22 0.26
C PHE A 128 3.16 -6.97 -0.78
N PHE A 129 2.54 -7.84 -1.58
CA PHE A 129 3.22 -8.52 -2.68
C PHE A 129 3.80 -7.54 -3.70
N ILE A 130 3.01 -6.55 -4.13
CA ILE A 130 3.47 -5.49 -5.03
C ILE A 130 4.60 -4.69 -4.39
N ALA A 131 4.47 -4.34 -3.10
CA ALA A 131 5.49 -3.60 -2.36
C ALA A 131 6.83 -4.36 -2.27
N ILE A 132 6.79 -5.68 -2.04
CA ILE A 132 8.00 -6.53 -2.03
C ILE A 132 8.64 -6.58 -3.42
N LEU A 133 7.85 -6.73 -4.48
CA LEU A 133 8.39 -6.73 -5.85
C LEU A 133 9.07 -5.41 -6.19
N LEU A 134 8.45 -4.28 -5.86
CA LEU A 134 9.00 -2.95 -6.13
C LEU A 134 10.19 -2.62 -5.24
N GLY A 135 10.04 -2.77 -3.93
CA GLY A 135 11.09 -2.44 -2.94
C GLY A 135 12.26 -3.42 -2.99
N GLY A 136 11.96 -4.72 -3.04
CA GLY A 136 12.95 -5.79 -3.17
C GLY A 136 13.69 -5.74 -4.51
N GLY A 137 12.96 -5.55 -5.61
CA GLY A 137 13.54 -5.36 -6.95
C GLY A 137 14.48 -4.16 -7.01
N TRP A 138 14.09 -3.05 -6.39
CA TRP A 138 14.95 -1.86 -6.27
C TRP A 138 16.20 -2.16 -5.43
N GLY A 139 16.05 -2.86 -4.30
CA GLY A 139 17.16 -3.26 -3.44
C GLY A 139 18.18 -4.15 -4.18
N ILE A 140 17.70 -5.14 -4.91
CA ILE A 140 18.53 -6.02 -5.75
C ILE A 140 19.26 -5.21 -6.83
N LEU A 141 18.57 -4.28 -7.49
CA LEU A 141 19.17 -3.44 -8.53
C LEU A 141 20.30 -2.56 -7.97
N LEU A 142 20.11 -1.98 -6.77
CA LEU A 142 21.13 -1.17 -6.11
C LEU A 142 22.38 -2.02 -5.76
N LEU A 143 22.18 -3.23 -5.29
CA LEU A 143 23.28 -4.17 -4.97
C LEU A 143 24.00 -4.61 -6.25
N ALA A 144 23.28 -4.97 -7.30
CA ALA A 144 23.85 -5.43 -8.57
C ALA A 144 24.63 -4.32 -9.30
N THR A 145 24.21 -3.05 -9.16
CA THR A 145 24.91 -1.91 -9.77
C THR A 145 26.08 -1.38 -8.92
N GLY A 146 26.35 -1.98 -7.76
CA GLY A 146 27.41 -1.54 -6.85
C GLY A 146 27.18 -0.16 -6.20
N ARG A 147 25.95 0.39 -6.38
CA ARG A 147 25.56 1.69 -5.81
C ARG A 147 25.02 1.57 -4.39
N GLY A 148 24.64 0.37 -3.97
CA GLY A 148 24.18 0.07 -2.62
C GLY A 148 25.38 -0.19 -1.69
N LYS A 149 25.43 0.51 -0.54
CA LYS A 149 26.39 0.18 0.52
C LYS A 149 25.79 -0.89 1.43
N LYS A 150 26.60 -1.87 1.85
CA LYS A 150 26.19 -2.86 2.88
C LYS A 150 25.71 -2.09 4.13
N GLY A 151 24.49 -2.38 4.60
CA GLY A 151 23.88 -1.71 5.76
C GLY A 151 23.16 -0.37 5.45
N GLN A 152 23.07 0.03 4.18
CA GLN A 152 22.28 1.22 3.83
C GLN A 152 20.80 0.92 4.01
N GLN A 153 20.14 1.66 4.87
CA GLN A 153 18.67 1.62 5.00
C GLN A 153 18.04 2.18 3.71
N ILE A 154 17.14 1.39 3.13
CA ILE A 154 16.35 1.80 1.97
C ILE A 154 14.97 2.16 2.47
N ALA A 155 14.49 3.36 2.15
CA ALA A 155 13.11 3.75 2.46
C ALA A 155 12.15 2.77 1.77
N PHE A 156 11.44 1.97 2.56
CA PHE A 156 10.49 0.96 2.07
C PHE A 156 9.07 1.52 1.94
N GLY A 157 8.76 2.61 2.66
CA GLY A 157 7.47 3.29 2.65
C GLY A 157 6.94 3.65 1.25
N PRO A 158 7.75 4.19 0.32
CA PRO A 158 7.29 4.46 -1.04
C PRO A 158 6.80 3.22 -1.79
N ALA A 159 7.45 2.07 -1.60
CA ALA A 159 7.02 0.80 -2.20
C ALA A 159 5.71 0.31 -1.56
N LEU A 160 5.58 0.42 -0.22
CA LEU A 160 4.35 0.10 0.50
C LEU A 160 3.19 1.00 0.04
N CYS A 161 3.39 2.31 -0.01
CA CYS A 161 2.37 3.26 -0.45
C CYS A 161 1.90 2.98 -1.89
N THR A 162 2.82 2.65 -2.79
CA THR A 162 2.51 2.28 -4.17
C THR A 162 1.70 0.98 -4.23
N GLY A 163 2.12 -0.04 -3.48
CA GLY A 163 1.41 -1.33 -3.38
C GLY A 163 0.00 -1.18 -2.81
N ILE A 164 -0.16 -0.40 -1.73
CA ILE A 164 -1.46 -0.12 -1.10
C ILE A 164 -2.39 0.59 -2.09
N PHE A 165 -1.89 1.62 -2.78
CA PHE A 165 -2.69 2.37 -3.74
C PHE A 165 -3.07 1.53 -4.96
N ALA A 166 -2.15 0.75 -5.51
CA ALA A 166 -2.43 -0.18 -6.60
C ALA A 166 -3.48 -1.23 -6.19
N SER A 167 -3.38 -1.77 -4.98
CA SER A 167 -4.37 -2.72 -4.47
C SER A 167 -5.73 -2.08 -4.20
N LEU A 168 -5.78 -0.83 -3.76
CA LEU A 168 -7.03 -0.08 -3.60
C LEU A 168 -7.79 0.04 -4.93
N LEU A 169 -7.07 0.20 -6.05
CA LEU A 169 -7.66 0.39 -7.38
C LEU A 169 -7.98 -0.93 -8.08
N TRP A 170 -7.11 -1.92 -8.00
CA TRP A 170 -7.18 -3.15 -8.78
C TRP A 170 -7.13 -4.43 -7.95
N GLY A 171 -7.04 -4.33 -6.63
CA GLY A 171 -6.88 -5.50 -5.76
C GLY A 171 -8.00 -6.52 -5.93
N ALA A 172 -9.24 -6.08 -6.03
CA ALA A 172 -10.39 -6.95 -6.25
C ALA A 172 -10.29 -7.70 -7.60
N ASP A 173 -9.89 -7.01 -8.67
CA ASP A 173 -9.72 -7.60 -10.01
C ASP A 173 -8.58 -8.61 -10.03
N MET A 174 -7.46 -8.29 -9.37
CA MET A 174 -6.30 -9.20 -9.25
C MET A 174 -6.66 -10.46 -8.47
N VAL A 175 -7.41 -10.33 -7.37
CA VAL A 175 -7.89 -11.47 -6.59
C VAL A 175 -8.89 -12.32 -7.40
N ALA A 176 -9.81 -11.68 -8.13
CA ALA A 176 -10.76 -12.37 -8.98
C ALA A 176 -10.06 -13.12 -10.11
N TRP A 177 -9.08 -12.49 -10.76
CA TRP A 177 -8.27 -13.11 -11.80
C TRP A 177 -7.51 -14.35 -11.27
N TYR A 178 -6.85 -14.23 -10.11
CA TYR A 178 -6.12 -15.34 -9.49
C TYR A 178 -7.05 -16.50 -9.12
N ARG A 179 -8.21 -16.20 -8.53
CA ARG A 179 -9.21 -17.21 -8.20
C ARG A 179 -9.74 -17.95 -9.44
N ASN A 180 -10.02 -17.21 -10.52
CA ASN A 180 -10.48 -17.82 -11.77
C ASN A 180 -9.38 -18.69 -12.40
N PHE A 181 -8.12 -18.27 -12.31
CA PHE A 181 -6.98 -19.06 -12.79
C PHE A 181 -6.87 -20.40 -12.05
N LEU A 182 -7.04 -20.40 -10.72
CA LEU A 182 -7.01 -21.62 -9.90
C LEU A 182 -8.20 -22.54 -10.13
N LEU A 183 -9.37 -22.00 -10.50
CA LEU A 183 -10.57 -22.80 -10.76
C LEU A 183 -10.60 -23.41 -12.17
N LEU A 184 -9.75 -22.91 -13.07
CA LEU A 184 -9.61 -23.39 -14.45
C LEU A 184 -8.45 -24.39 -14.62
N SER A 185 -7.61 -24.54 -13.61
CA SER A 185 -6.53 -25.54 -13.57
C SER A 185 -6.94 -26.76 -12.74
#